data_b402b52674250357af7a6450d5478fdd
#
_entry.id   b402b52674250357af7a6450d5478fdd
#
_cell.length_a   1.000
_cell.length_b   1.000
_cell.length_c   1.000
_cell.angle_alpha   90.00
_cell.angle_beta   90.00
_cell.angle_gamma   90.00
#
_symmetry.space_group_name_H-M   'P 1'
#
loop_
_entity.id
_entity.type
_entity.pdbx_description
1 polymer ?
#
loop_
_entity_poly.entity_id
_entity_poly.type
_entity_poly.pdbx_seq_one_letter_code
_entity_poly.pdbx_strand_id
1 'polypeptide(L)'
;MKINIKGPIVSTNDKLIYDFFGLEAACPLDVEKALKQANGMPVDIEINSSGGSIFAGNDIYTTLRSYQGEVNINIVWAGSAASIIAMAGKSKISPVGQIMIHNVSVAGISCDYHEMDKASEMLQSANKSLAAAYTQKTGKSENEILRMMDKETWLTAEQAVELGFVDSMMFQDLAAAVPGSDMLPREVIEKTRKMINNKKQSDLLRAELELLKLGGSYD
;
A
#
# COMPACT_ATOMS: atom_id res chain seq x y z
N MET A 1 -13.33 12.39 -7.95
CA MET A 1 -13.04 12.45 -6.50
C MET A 1 -11.70 11.80 -6.25
N LYS A 2 -10.83 12.37 -5.37
CA LYS A 2 -9.51 11.78 -5.07
C LYS A 2 -9.57 10.91 -3.83
N ILE A 3 -9.00 9.69 -3.89
CA ILE A 3 -8.87 8.73 -2.80
C ILE A 3 -7.38 8.40 -2.65
N ASN A 4 -6.85 8.49 -1.43
CA ASN A 4 -5.43 8.25 -1.17
C ASN A 4 -5.24 6.88 -0.52
N ILE A 5 -4.33 6.07 -1.08
CA ILE A 5 -3.83 4.82 -0.50
C ILE A 5 -2.37 5.06 -0.15
N LYS A 6 -2.14 5.58 1.06
CA LYS A 6 -0.82 5.99 1.56
C LYS A 6 -0.46 5.27 2.84
N GLY A 7 0.84 5.03 3.04
CA GLY A 7 1.33 4.26 4.18
C GLY A 7 0.98 2.77 4.09
N PRO A 8 1.06 2.02 5.19
CA PRO A 8 0.71 0.59 5.21
C PRO A 8 -0.79 0.37 4.96
N ILE A 9 -1.10 -0.75 4.30
CA ILE A 9 -2.47 -1.24 4.12
C ILE A 9 -2.80 -2.11 5.32
N VAL A 10 -3.82 -1.70 6.07
CA VAL A 10 -4.18 -2.32 7.35
C VAL A 10 -5.65 -2.73 7.39
N SER A 11 -6.02 -3.56 8.37
CA SER A 11 -7.44 -3.84 8.62
C SER A 11 -8.18 -2.58 9.07
N THR A 12 -9.49 -2.55 8.90
CA THR A 12 -10.33 -1.45 9.39
C THR A 12 -10.18 -1.25 10.91
N ASN A 13 -10.00 -2.32 11.67
CA ASN A 13 -9.82 -2.24 13.12
C ASN A 13 -8.47 -1.64 13.50
N ASP A 14 -7.40 -2.03 12.82
CA ASP A 14 -6.06 -1.50 13.08
C ASP A 14 -5.92 -0.04 12.69
N LYS A 15 -6.70 0.42 11.69
CA LYS A 15 -6.68 1.82 11.23
C LYS A 15 -6.89 2.80 12.37
N LEU A 16 -7.75 2.49 13.34
CA LEU A 16 -7.99 3.32 14.53
C LEU A 16 -6.71 3.57 15.33
N ILE A 17 -5.83 2.56 15.40
CA ILE A 17 -4.56 2.67 16.13
C ILE A 17 -3.61 3.61 15.38
N TYR A 18 -3.53 3.48 14.04
CA TYR A 18 -2.73 4.39 13.21
C TYR A 18 -3.22 5.84 13.32
N ASP A 19 -4.54 6.05 13.30
CA ASP A 19 -5.14 7.38 13.46
C ASP A 19 -4.84 7.98 14.83
N PHE A 20 -4.91 7.18 15.88
CA PHE A 20 -4.57 7.62 17.25
C PHE A 20 -3.12 8.13 17.34
N PHE A 21 -2.18 7.47 16.66
CA PHE A 21 -0.78 7.91 16.62
C PHE A 21 -0.50 8.96 15.53
N GLY A 22 -1.49 9.38 14.76
CA GLY A 22 -1.34 10.32 13.64
C GLY A 22 -0.43 9.77 12.54
N LEU A 23 -0.46 8.46 12.30
CA LEU A 23 0.28 7.76 11.26
C LEU A 23 -0.61 7.53 10.04
N GLU A 24 -0.06 7.73 8.85
CA GLU A 24 -0.77 7.40 7.61
C GLU A 24 -0.94 5.88 7.48
N ALA A 25 -2.15 5.45 7.14
CA ALA A 25 -2.46 4.08 6.74
C ALA A 25 -3.72 4.08 5.88
N ALA A 26 -3.89 3.07 5.03
CA ALA A 26 -5.09 2.86 4.23
C ALA A 26 -5.85 1.62 4.70
N CYS A 27 -7.18 1.69 4.73
CA CYS A 27 -8.04 0.55 5.07
C CYS A 27 -9.24 0.42 4.13
N PRO A 28 -9.87 -0.77 4.04
CA PRO A 28 -11.02 -0.99 3.16
C PRO A 28 -12.20 -0.04 3.42
N LEU A 29 -12.54 0.19 4.67
CA LEU A 29 -13.68 1.03 5.04
C LEU A 29 -13.58 2.48 4.53
N ASP A 30 -12.37 3.06 4.55
CA ASP A 30 -12.16 4.42 4.07
C ASP A 30 -12.37 4.51 2.55
N VAL A 31 -11.89 3.51 1.81
CA VAL A 31 -12.09 3.41 0.35
C VAL A 31 -13.58 3.21 0.05
N GLU A 32 -14.26 2.30 0.75
CA GLU A 32 -15.69 2.04 0.56
C GLU A 32 -16.54 3.30 0.81
N LYS A 33 -16.27 4.03 1.91
CA LYS A 33 -16.97 5.29 2.22
C LYS A 33 -16.75 6.34 1.13
N ALA A 34 -15.52 6.48 0.63
CA ALA A 34 -15.21 7.42 -0.43
C ALA A 34 -15.92 7.06 -1.74
N LEU A 35 -15.95 5.78 -2.12
CA LEU A 35 -16.67 5.32 -3.31
C LEU A 35 -18.19 5.52 -3.19
N LYS A 36 -18.78 5.30 -2.01
CA LYS A 36 -20.20 5.61 -1.75
C LYS A 36 -20.48 7.11 -1.93
N GLN A 37 -19.58 7.98 -1.45
CA GLN A 37 -19.71 9.43 -1.63
C GLN A 37 -19.56 9.84 -3.10
N ALA A 38 -18.68 9.16 -3.85
CA ALA A 38 -18.49 9.42 -5.28
C ALA A 38 -19.71 9.01 -6.13
N ASN A 39 -20.56 8.11 -5.63
CA ASN A 39 -21.87 7.75 -6.20
C ASN A 39 -21.85 7.51 -7.72
N GLY A 40 -20.92 6.70 -8.21
CA GLY A 40 -20.76 6.38 -9.63
C GLY A 40 -19.96 7.41 -10.45
N MET A 41 -19.57 8.53 -9.86
CA MET A 41 -18.70 9.52 -10.52
C MET A 41 -17.26 9.00 -10.63
N PRO A 42 -16.47 9.45 -11.63
CA PRO A 42 -15.07 9.05 -11.76
C PRO A 42 -14.25 9.31 -10.49
N VAL A 43 -13.38 8.37 -10.14
CA VAL A 43 -12.49 8.47 -8.99
C VAL A 43 -11.03 8.37 -9.41
N ASP A 44 -10.18 9.14 -8.74
CA ASP A 44 -8.72 9.13 -8.90
C ASP A 44 -8.10 8.55 -7.63
N ILE A 45 -7.49 7.39 -7.77
CA ILE A 45 -6.80 6.69 -6.67
C ILE A 45 -5.31 7.03 -6.72
N GLU A 46 -4.77 7.63 -5.68
CA GLU A 46 -3.32 7.85 -5.56
C GLU A 46 -2.71 6.78 -4.67
N ILE A 47 -1.77 6.00 -5.20
CA ILE A 47 -1.09 4.92 -4.47
C ILE A 47 0.35 5.32 -4.16
N ASN A 48 0.68 5.37 -2.86
CA ASN A 48 2.04 5.53 -2.34
C ASN A 48 2.18 4.66 -1.08
N SER A 49 2.35 3.35 -1.30
CA SER A 49 2.31 2.34 -0.24
C SER A 49 3.26 1.19 -0.53
N SER A 50 3.97 0.74 0.49
CA SER A 50 4.78 -0.49 0.43
C SER A 50 3.95 -1.78 0.56
N GLY A 51 2.63 -1.67 0.77
CA GLY A 51 1.76 -2.80 0.99
C GLY A 51 1.35 -2.97 2.45
N GLY A 52 1.09 -4.20 2.86
CA GLY A 52 0.65 -4.55 4.21
C GLY A 52 -0.26 -5.77 4.20
N SER A 53 -1.39 -5.70 4.89
CA SER A 53 -2.35 -6.80 4.96
C SER A 53 -2.89 -7.18 3.59
N ILE A 54 -2.65 -8.43 3.18
CA ILE A 54 -3.15 -8.97 1.92
C ILE A 54 -4.68 -9.05 1.89
N PHE A 55 -5.31 -9.34 3.03
CA PHE A 55 -6.77 -9.40 3.13
C PHE A 55 -7.39 -8.01 2.90
N ALA A 56 -6.83 -6.97 3.52
CA ALA A 56 -7.27 -5.60 3.31
C ALA A 56 -7.00 -5.12 1.87
N GLY A 57 -5.86 -5.50 1.28
CA GLY A 57 -5.51 -5.21 -0.12
C GLY A 57 -6.50 -5.84 -1.10
N ASN A 58 -6.84 -7.12 -0.90
CA ASN A 58 -7.81 -7.84 -1.72
C ASN A 58 -9.22 -7.25 -1.61
N ASP A 59 -9.62 -6.82 -0.41
CA ASP A 59 -10.91 -6.17 -0.18
C ASP A 59 -10.97 -4.82 -0.93
N ILE A 60 -9.94 -3.99 -0.80
CA ILE A 60 -9.83 -2.73 -1.55
C ILE A 60 -9.85 -2.99 -3.07
N TYR A 61 -9.06 -3.95 -3.57
CA TYR A 61 -9.05 -4.33 -4.99
C TYR A 61 -10.44 -4.71 -5.47
N THR A 62 -11.14 -5.59 -4.74
CA THR A 62 -12.46 -6.07 -5.08
C THR A 62 -13.50 -4.95 -5.07
N THR A 63 -13.43 -4.08 -4.08
CA THR A 63 -14.30 -2.91 -3.95
C THR A 63 -14.13 -1.94 -5.13
N LEU A 64 -12.89 -1.65 -5.53
CA LEU A 64 -12.58 -0.82 -6.71
C LEU A 64 -13.04 -1.48 -8.01
N ARG A 65 -12.84 -2.79 -8.18
CA ARG A 65 -13.30 -3.54 -9.38
C ARG A 65 -14.81 -3.61 -9.50
N SER A 66 -15.51 -3.57 -8.38
CA SER A 66 -16.98 -3.62 -8.34
C SER A 66 -17.64 -2.24 -8.51
N TYR A 67 -16.83 -1.18 -8.48
CA TYR A 67 -17.34 0.18 -8.60
C TYR A 67 -17.85 0.46 -10.01
N GLN A 68 -19.02 1.10 -10.12
CA GLN A 68 -19.68 1.35 -11.41
C GLN A 68 -19.13 2.56 -12.17
N GLY A 69 -18.39 3.44 -11.47
CA GLY A 69 -17.73 4.60 -12.07
C GLY A 69 -16.36 4.26 -12.63
N GLU A 70 -15.74 5.20 -13.35
CA GLU A 70 -14.37 5.06 -13.83
C GLU A 70 -13.39 5.14 -12.67
N VAL A 71 -12.44 4.19 -12.62
CA VAL A 71 -11.35 4.13 -11.63
C VAL A 71 -10.04 4.43 -12.34
N ASN A 72 -9.47 5.60 -12.02
CA ASN A 72 -8.15 6.04 -12.49
C ASN A 72 -7.13 5.89 -11.36
N ILE A 73 -6.04 5.20 -11.61
CA ILE A 73 -5.02 4.88 -10.60
C ILE A 73 -3.73 5.61 -10.93
N ASN A 74 -3.25 6.43 -10.00
CA ASN A 74 -2.03 7.19 -10.11
C ASN A 74 -1.00 6.62 -9.11
N ILE A 75 0.06 6.00 -9.64
CA ILE A 75 1.05 5.28 -8.85
C ILE A 75 2.27 6.14 -8.63
N VAL A 76 2.58 6.42 -7.36
CA VAL A 76 3.86 6.99 -6.92
C VAL A 76 4.79 5.84 -6.51
N TRP A 77 4.25 4.91 -5.75
CA TRP A 77 4.92 3.69 -5.29
C TRP A 77 3.86 2.65 -4.94
N ALA A 78 4.02 1.43 -5.45
CA ALA A 78 3.08 0.34 -5.17
C ALA A 78 3.81 -0.99 -4.94
N GLY A 79 4.04 -1.35 -3.68
CA GLY A 79 4.65 -2.64 -3.31
C GLY A 79 3.65 -3.62 -2.74
N SER A 80 3.90 -4.93 -2.93
CA SER A 80 3.15 -6.00 -2.27
C SER A 80 1.62 -5.85 -2.42
N ALA A 81 0.86 -5.82 -1.33
CA ALA A 81 -0.61 -5.65 -1.39
C ALA A 81 -1.05 -4.38 -2.14
N ALA A 82 -0.25 -3.30 -2.14
CA ALA A 82 -0.56 -2.09 -2.89
C ALA A 82 -0.44 -2.31 -4.41
N SER A 83 0.45 -3.19 -4.86
CA SER A 83 0.57 -3.52 -6.29
C SER A 83 -0.64 -4.28 -6.82
N ILE A 84 -1.32 -5.07 -5.98
CA ILE A 84 -2.61 -5.70 -6.34
C ILE A 84 -3.67 -4.63 -6.57
N ILE A 85 -3.78 -3.66 -5.66
CA ILE A 85 -4.74 -2.56 -5.78
C ILE A 85 -4.49 -1.77 -7.07
N ALA A 86 -3.22 -1.59 -7.46
CA ALA A 86 -2.85 -0.90 -8.70
C ALA A 86 -3.39 -1.59 -9.97
N MET A 87 -3.76 -2.88 -9.90
CA MET A 87 -4.36 -3.62 -11.03
C MET A 87 -5.86 -3.36 -11.20
N ALA A 88 -6.49 -2.62 -10.28
CA ALA A 88 -7.95 -2.52 -10.25
C ALA A 88 -8.57 -1.60 -11.33
N GLY A 89 -7.82 -0.72 -11.96
CA GLY A 89 -8.34 0.25 -12.92
C GLY A 89 -7.35 0.67 -14.01
N LYS A 90 -7.67 1.75 -14.70
CA LYS A 90 -6.71 2.41 -15.60
C LYS A 90 -5.61 3.06 -14.77
N SER A 91 -4.36 2.81 -15.13
CA SER A 91 -3.25 3.18 -14.27
C SER A 91 -2.17 3.99 -14.98
N LYS A 92 -1.62 4.95 -14.25
CA LYS A 92 -0.44 5.73 -14.63
C LYS A 92 0.58 5.68 -13.51
N ILE A 93 1.87 5.62 -13.86
CA ILE A 93 2.96 5.61 -12.89
C ILE A 93 3.83 6.86 -13.02
N SER A 94 4.27 7.40 -11.89
CA SER A 94 5.29 8.45 -11.86
C SER A 94 6.57 7.96 -12.55
N PRO A 95 7.28 8.79 -13.34
CA PRO A 95 8.54 8.40 -13.97
C PRO A 95 9.61 7.90 -12.98
N VAL A 96 9.53 8.31 -11.72
CA VAL A 96 10.41 7.87 -10.62
C VAL A 96 9.76 6.81 -9.73
N GLY A 97 8.56 6.35 -10.10
CA GLY A 97 7.80 5.35 -9.35
C GLY A 97 8.29 3.93 -9.59
N GLN A 98 7.89 3.03 -8.72
CA GLN A 98 8.18 1.61 -8.83
C GLN A 98 6.97 0.77 -8.43
N ILE A 99 6.91 -0.45 -8.99
CA ILE A 99 6.01 -1.52 -8.56
C ILE A 99 6.86 -2.68 -8.05
N MET A 100 6.45 -3.27 -6.93
CA MET A 100 7.07 -4.50 -6.43
C MET A 100 6.02 -5.58 -6.24
N ILE A 101 6.31 -6.76 -6.79
CA ILE A 101 5.51 -7.96 -6.62
C ILE A 101 6.34 -9.08 -6.00
N HIS A 102 5.77 -9.78 -5.03
CA HIS A 102 6.39 -10.90 -4.34
C HIS A 102 5.35 -11.89 -3.83
N ASN A 103 5.82 -13.02 -3.31
CA ASN A 103 4.99 -14.02 -2.66
C ASN A 103 4.41 -13.50 -1.34
N VAL A 104 3.19 -13.97 -1.03
CA VAL A 104 2.60 -13.77 0.30
C VAL A 104 3.48 -14.41 1.35
N SER A 105 3.70 -13.70 2.44
CA SER A 105 4.44 -14.21 3.59
C SER A 105 3.61 -14.11 4.86
N VAL A 106 3.93 -14.96 5.81
CA VAL A 106 3.39 -14.91 7.17
C VAL A 106 4.55 -14.95 8.15
N ALA A 107 4.44 -14.17 9.21
CA ALA A 107 5.45 -14.11 10.27
C ALA A 107 4.87 -14.57 11.60
N GLY A 108 5.73 -15.08 12.50
CA GLY A 108 5.35 -15.41 13.88
C GLY A 108 4.52 -16.69 14.02
N ILE A 109 4.59 -17.61 13.05
CA ILE A 109 3.94 -18.92 13.18
C ILE A 109 4.76 -19.78 14.17
N SER A 110 4.06 -20.32 15.18
CA SER A 110 4.58 -21.36 16.07
C SER A 110 3.68 -22.59 15.93
N CYS A 111 4.18 -23.61 15.25
CA CYS A 111 3.39 -24.78 14.89
C CYS A 111 4.27 -26.02 14.71
N ASP A 112 3.66 -27.21 14.66
CA ASP A 112 4.36 -28.44 14.29
C ASP A 112 4.59 -28.54 12.77
N TYR A 113 5.28 -29.59 12.31
CA TYR A 113 5.63 -29.73 10.90
C TYR A 113 4.40 -29.96 9.98
N HIS A 114 3.35 -30.59 10.48
CA HIS A 114 2.11 -30.78 9.72
C HIS A 114 1.36 -29.46 9.52
N GLU A 115 1.37 -28.60 10.53
CA GLU A 115 0.79 -27.27 10.43
C GLU A 115 1.65 -26.37 9.54
N MET A 116 2.97 -26.56 9.53
CA MET A 116 3.88 -25.87 8.61
C MET A 116 3.60 -26.26 7.14
N ASP A 117 3.37 -27.54 6.86
CA ASP A 117 3.00 -28.01 5.52
C ASP A 117 1.69 -27.36 5.06
N LYS A 118 0.66 -27.35 5.93
CA LYS A 118 -0.61 -26.66 5.64
C LYS A 118 -0.45 -25.16 5.41
N ALA A 119 0.39 -24.50 6.21
CA ALA A 119 0.69 -23.08 6.01
C ALA A 119 1.37 -22.83 4.66
N SER A 120 2.30 -23.70 4.26
CA SER A 120 2.94 -23.66 2.95
C SER A 120 1.92 -23.80 1.81
N GLU A 121 1.02 -24.77 1.88
CA GLU A 121 -0.04 -24.97 0.89
C GLU A 121 -0.98 -23.75 0.82
N MET A 122 -1.36 -23.17 1.96
CA MET A 122 -2.18 -21.96 2.04
C MET A 122 -1.49 -20.77 1.36
N LEU A 123 -0.20 -20.55 1.61
CA LEU A 123 0.56 -19.46 0.99
C LEU A 123 0.69 -19.65 -0.53
N GLN A 124 0.92 -20.89 -1.00
CA GLN A 124 0.96 -21.19 -2.43
C GLN A 124 -0.41 -20.95 -3.09
N SER A 125 -1.49 -21.32 -2.44
CA SER A 125 -2.86 -21.04 -2.91
C SER A 125 -3.14 -19.53 -2.97
N ALA A 126 -2.73 -18.79 -1.94
CA ALA A 126 -2.84 -17.34 -1.92
C ALA A 126 -2.05 -16.69 -3.07
N ASN A 127 -0.81 -17.15 -3.32
CA ASN A 127 0.00 -16.66 -4.44
C ASN A 127 -0.69 -16.83 -5.80
N LYS A 128 -1.30 -17.99 -6.05
CA LYS A 128 -2.07 -18.23 -7.29
C LYS A 128 -3.26 -17.29 -7.40
N SER A 129 -3.97 -17.06 -6.30
CA SER A 129 -5.11 -16.13 -6.28
C SER A 129 -4.68 -14.70 -6.61
N LEU A 130 -3.55 -14.24 -6.10
CA LEU A 130 -3.01 -12.91 -6.39
C LEU A 130 -2.46 -12.82 -7.81
N ALA A 131 -1.81 -13.87 -8.30
CA ALA A 131 -1.31 -13.94 -9.67
C ALA A 131 -2.42 -13.70 -10.69
N ALA A 132 -3.67 -14.06 -10.39
CA ALA A 132 -4.81 -13.82 -11.27
C ALA A 132 -5.04 -12.32 -11.57
N ALA A 133 -4.85 -11.43 -10.58
CA ALA A 133 -4.99 -9.99 -10.80
C ALA A 133 -3.91 -9.45 -11.76
N TYR A 134 -2.67 -9.89 -11.57
CA TYR A 134 -1.56 -9.51 -12.46
C TYR A 134 -1.73 -10.11 -13.86
N THR A 135 -2.11 -11.40 -13.95
CA THR A 135 -2.39 -12.08 -15.24
C THR A 135 -3.48 -11.34 -16.02
N GLN A 136 -4.57 -10.96 -15.35
CA GLN A 136 -5.66 -10.21 -15.98
C GLN A 136 -5.19 -8.84 -16.49
N LYS A 137 -4.35 -8.15 -15.73
CA LYS A 137 -3.86 -6.80 -16.10
C LYS A 137 -2.82 -6.86 -17.21
N THR A 138 -1.85 -7.79 -17.12
CA THR A 138 -0.68 -7.85 -18.01
C THR A 138 -0.88 -8.71 -19.25
N GLY A 139 -1.83 -9.64 -19.23
CA GLY A 139 -1.98 -10.69 -20.26
C GLY A 139 -0.91 -11.78 -20.19
N LYS A 140 0.00 -11.76 -19.23
CA LYS A 140 1.04 -12.78 -19.02
C LYS A 140 0.44 -14.06 -18.46
N SER A 141 1.13 -15.19 -18.68
CA SER A 141 0.73 -16.46 -18.09
C SER A 141 0.89 -16.47 -16.55
N GLU A 142 0.05 -17.24 -15.84
CA GLU A 142 0.15 -17.44 -14.40
C GLU A 142 1.55 -17.89 -13.99
N ASN A 143 2.14 -18.84 -14.71
CA ASN A 143 3.49 -19.35 -14.43
C ASN A 143 4.59 -18.28 -14.57
N GLU A 144 4.42 -17.32 -15.47
CA GLU A 144 5.35 -16.21 -15.63
C GLU A 144 5.23 -15.24 -14.45
N ILE A 145 4.02 -14.90 -14.08
CA ILE A 145 3.74 -14.05 -12.92
C ILE A 145 4.25 -14.70 -11.62
N LEU A 146 3.96 -15.99 -11.39
CA LEU A 146 4.44 -16.69 -10.20
C LEU A 146 5.97 -16.69 -10.11
N ARG A 147 6.68 -16.91 -11.25
CA ARG A 147 8.16 -16.79 -11.27
C ARG A 147 8.67 -15.39 -10.98
N MET A 148 7.93 -14.34 -11.35
CA MET A 148 8.27 -12.97 -11.01
C MET A 148 8.04 -12.71 -9.51
N MET A 149 6.97 -13.25 -8.93
CA MET A 149 6.69 -13.18 -7.49
C MET A 149 7.75 -13.93 -6.68
N ASP A 150 8.16 -15.12 -7.11
CA ASP A 150 9.22 -15.92 -6.46
C ASP A 150 10.55 -15.17 -6.35
N LYS A 151 10.84 -14.29 -7.31
CA LYS A 151 12.09 -13.50 -7.36
C LYS A 151 11.99 -12.16 -6.65
N GLU A 152 10.85 -11.84 -6.07
CA GLU A 152 10.59 -10.49 -5.54
C GLU A 152 10.98 -9.42 -6.60
N THR A 153 10.13 -9.29 -7.62
CA THR A 153 10.44 -8.45 -8.77
C THR A 153 10.10 -6.99 -8.52
N TRP A 154 11.10 -6.14 -8.70
CA TRP A 154 10.99 -4.69 -8.64
C TRP A 154 11.01 -4.14 -10.07
N LEU A 155 9.99 -3.38 -10.45
CA LEU A 155 9.81 -2.82 -11.77
C LEU A 155 9.97 -1.30 -11.73
N THR A 156 10.85 -0.75 -12.56
CA THR A 156 10.85 0.70 -12.85
C THR A 156 9.57 1.10 -13.56
N ALA A 157 9.33 2.41 -13.70
CA ALA A 157 8.16 2.91 -14.41
C ALA A 157 8.11 2.40 -15.86
N GLU A 158 9.25 2.41 -16.57
CA GLU A 158 9.35 1.91 -17.95
C GLU A 158 9.04 0.42 -18.02
N GLN A 159 9.66 -0.38 -17.15
CA GLN A 159 9.44 -1.84 -17.09
C GLN A 159 7.98 -2.18 -16.76
N ALA A 160 7.37 -1.41 -15.84
CA ALA A 160 5.97 -1.62 -15.46
C ALA A 160 5.01 -1.38 -16.63
N VAL A 161 5.29 -0.38 -17.46
CA VAL A 161 4.52 -0.10 -18.68
C VAL A 161 4.81 -1.15 -19.76
N GLU A 162 6.09 -1.45 -20.03
CA GLU A 162 6.49 -2.44 -21.04
C GLU A 162 5.90 -3.84 -20.78
N LEU A 163 5.87 -4.23 -19.50
CA LEU A 163 5.34 -5.53 -19.07
C LEU A 163 3.82 -5.54 -18.85
N GLY A 164 3.15 -4.40 -19.04
CA GLY A 164 1.69 -4.28 -18.98
C GLY A 164 1.10 -4.17 -17.57
N PHE A 165 1.92 -3.98 -16.52
CA PHE A 165 1.44 -3.75 -15.17
C PHE A 165 0.77 -2.38 -15.02
N VAL A 166 1.16 -1.43 -15.87
CA VAL A 166 0.64 -0.06 -15.90
C VAL A 166 0.37 0.36 -17.35
N ASP A 167 -0.66 1.17 -17.56
CA ASP A 167 -1.08 1.54 -18.90
C ASP A 167 -0.20 2.63 -19.53
N SER A 168 0.34 3.57 -18.73
CA SER A 168 1.25 4.63 -19.18
C SER A 168 2.02 5.29 -18.05
N MET A 169 3.03 6.08 -18.39
CA MET A 169 3.68 6.97 -17.42
C MET A 169 2.92 8.30 -17.29
N MET A 170 3.01 8.91 -16.12
CA MET A 170 2.56 10.30 -15.89
C MET A 170 3.50 11.28 -16.60
N PHE A 171 3.00 12.46 -16.91
CA PHE A 171 3.79 13.59 -17.39
C PHE A 171 4.53 13.37 -18.73
N GLN A 172 4.10 12.38 -19.53
CA GLN A 172 4.71 12.13 -20.85
C GLN A 172 4.63 13.34 -21.78
N ASP A 173 3.63 14.21 -21.59
CA ASP A 173 3.46 15.44 -22.36
C ASP A 173 4.27 16.64 -21.78
N LEU A 174 4.96 16.47 -20.66
CA LEU A 174 5.77 17.48 -19.97
C LEU A 174 7.27 17.17 -20.09
N ALA A 175 7.75 16.93 -21.30
CA ALA A 175 9.18 16.88 -21.59
C ALA A 175 9.79 18.28 -21.54
N ALA A 176 9.96 18.85 -20.34
CA ALA A 176 10.83 19.98 -20.11
C ALA A 176 11.44 19.88 -18.71
N ALA A 177 12.74 19.77 -18.70
CA ALA A 177 13.61 19.67 -17.54
C ALA A 177 13.31 20.73 -16.49
N VAL A 178 13.26 20.30 -15.22
CA VAL A 178 13.50 21.20 -14.09
C VAL A 178 14.90 20.89 -13.56
N PRO A 179 15.88 21.79 -13.73
CA PRO A 179 17.17 21.65 -13.08
C PRO A 179 17.08 22.12 -11.61
N GLY A 180 17.58 21.36 -10.70
CA GLY A 180 17.87 21.75 -9.33
C GLY A 180 16.85 21.27 -8.30
N SER A 181 17.13 20.15 -7.66
CA SER A 181 16.39 19.71 -6.47
C SER A 181 17.15 20.13 -5.22
N ASP A 182 16.61 21.11 -4.48
CA ASP A 182 17.01 21.38 -3.09
C ASP A 182 16.47 20.28 -2.16
N MET A 183 16.86 19.03 -2.42
CA MET A 183 16.50 17.94 -1.53
C MET A 183 17.43 17.95 -0.29
N LEU A 184 16.83 17.95 0.87
CA LEU A 184 17.58 17.77 2.12
C LEU A 184 18.35 16.45 2.09
N PRO A 185 19.61 16.42 2.53
CA PRO A 185 20.38 15.19 2.66
C PRO A 185 19.63 14.15 3.51
N ARG A 186 19.69 12.89 3.10
CA ARG A 186 18.99 11.77 3.78
C ARG A 186 19.29 11.72 5.26
N GLU A 187 20.53 11.99 5.65
CA GLU A 187 20.97 12.05 7.04
C GLU A 187 20.24 13.13 7.84
N VAL A 188 20.00 14.31 7.23
CA VAL A 188 19.26 15.41 7.86
C VAL A 188 17.78 15.03 8.06
N ILE A 189 17.18 14.38 7.04
CA ILE A 189 15.80 13.89 7.12
C ILE A 189 15.66 12.85 8.23
N GLU A 190 16.56 11.88 8.31
CA GLU A 190 16.55 10.84 9.33
C GLU A 190 16.79 11.40 10.74
N LYS A 191 17.72 12.34 10.88
CA LYS A 191 17.99 12.99 12.16
C LYS A 191 16.81 13.82 12.64
N THR A 192 16.19 14.57 11.74
CA THR A 192 15.00 15.38 12.04
C THR A 192 13.80 14.49 12.39
N ARG A 193 13.61 13.39 11.66
CA ARG A 193 12.54 12.41 11.95
C ARG A 193 12.71 11.79 13.35
N LYS A 194 13.94 11.42 13.73
CA LYS A 194 14.24 10.93 15.08
C LYS A 194 13.94 11.97 16.16
N MET A 195 14.30 13.24 15.91
CA MET A 195 14.00 14.33 16.84
C MET A 195 12.49 14.56 17.03
N ILE A 196 11.72 14.53 15.92
CA ILE A 196 10.26 14.68 15.96
C ILE A 196 9.62 13.51 16.71
N ASN A 197 10.06 12.28 16.45
CA ASN A 197 9.54 11.09 17.14
C ASN A 197 9.88 11.11 18.64
N ASN A 198 11.10 11.50 19.03
CA ASN A 198 11.50 11.62 20.42
C ASN A 198 10.68 12.69 21.15
N LYS A 199 10.37 13.81 20.48
CA LYS A 199 9.51 14.86 21.06
C LYS A 199 8.09 14.36 21.27
N LYS A 200 7.50 13.68 20.25
CA LYS A 200 6.18 13.06 20.36
C LYS A 200 6.09 12.04 21.51
N GLN A 201 7.12 11.21 21.67
CA GLN A 201 7.20 10.22 22.73
C GLN A 201 7.34 10.88 24.11
N SER A 202 8.12 11.96 24.23
CA SER A 202 8.24 12.76 25.45
C SER A 202 6.93 13.45 25.82
N ASP A 203 6.20 13.99 24.85
CA ASP A 203 4.92 14.65 25.08
C ASP A 203 3.82 13.64 25.50
N LEU A 204 3.82 12.44 24.91
CA LEU A 204 2.94 11.33 25.31
C LEU A 204 3.21 10.86 26.75
N LEU A 205 4.48 10.65 27.11
CA LEU A 205 4.87 10.26 28.48
C LEU A 205 4.51 11.33 29.50
N ARG A 206 4.60 12.61 29.13
CA ARG A 206 4.15 13.71 30.01
C ARG A 206 2.63 13.71 30.20
N ALA A 207 1.86 13.51 29.11
CA ALA A 207 0.41 13.41 29.18
C ALA A 207 -0.05 12.20 30.02
N GLU A 208 0.62 11.05 29.88
CA GLU A 208 0.37 9.85 30.70
C GLU A 208 0.68 10.10 32.16
N LEU A 209 1.79 10.79 32.48
CA LEU A 209 2.17 11.13 33.84
C LEU A 209 1.17 12.12 34.48
N GLU A 210 0.63 13.07 33.70
CA GLU A 210 -0.42 13.98 34.17
C GLU A 210 -1.73 13.25 34.43
N LEU A 211 -2.13 12.33 33.55
CA LEU A 211 -3.31 11.48 33.77
C LEU A 211 -3.20 10.61 35.03
N LEU A 212 -2.02 10.01 35.25
CA LEU A 212 -1.76 9.24 36.47
C LEU A 212 -1.81 10.09 37.74
N LYS A 213 -1.38 11.36 37.70
CA LYS A 213 -1.49 12.30 38.82
C LYS A 213 -2.93 12.72 39.07
N LEU A 214 -3.75 12.84 38.07
CA LEU A 214 -5.18 13.19 38.19
C LEU A 214 -6.03 12.00 38.67
N GLY A 215 -5.62 10.75 38.36
CA GLY A 215 -6.28 9.52 38.80
C GLY A 215 -5.91 9.06 40.21
N GLY A 216 -4.94 9.71 40.86
CA GLY A 216 -4.43 9.37 42.19
C GLY A 216 -5.04 10.14 43.38
N SER A 217 -6.11 10.90 43.21
CA SER A 217 -6.78 11.62 44.28
C SER A 217 -8.23 11.16 44.45
N TYR A 218 -8.39 9.90 44.84
CA TYR A 218 -9.58 9.39 45.51
C TYR A 218 -9.13 8.55 46.72
N ASP A 219 -8.90 9.21 47.84
CA ASP A 219 -9.03 8.72 49.20
C ASP A 219 -9.84 9.73 49.98
#